data_22a9f667d67d48e9a64ca6b2de2d1a3c
#
_entry.id   22a9f667d67d48e9a64ca6b2de2d1a3c
#
_cell.length_a   1.000
_cell.length_b   1.000
_cell.length_c   1.000
_cell.angle_alpha   90.00
_cell.angle_beta   90.00
_cell.angle_gamma   90.00
#
_symmetry.space_group_name_H-M   'P 1'
#
loop_
_entity.id
_entity.type
_entity.pdbx_description
1 polymer ?
#
loop_
_entity_poly.entity_id
_entity_poly.type
_entity_poly.pdbx_seq_one_letter_code
_entity_poly.pdbx_strand_id
1 'polypeptide(L)'
;MVSYLLFFDGVNTIGGVASAYGESVLRLSQTMNFVLLLMVNIVAIPMTILGGRAARRFGTKRVLTAALGVYCVVAILAVGFAPLELEDDHERYDFQYDWSEDNEVYVLSTLYDRGVDSWVSDSGDGDAAFRDAFMTYLQEDNGTEIGHLTIERASILASSMNDELDHRFSFSFRGGDLNGENSVGDRHPTNIGDGELSWWPKALRDNLWEPLGFGVNSQWILLGTMVGIVMGTVGAQARSMMVMMTPKTKAAEFFGFFGFIGKAAAFIGPIIYGLTANVYNSRVAVFTIMIVILAGTALLTIVDLEEGKAVAASVDSNAWESSDEM
;
A
#
# COMPACT_ATOMS: atom_id res chain seq x y z
N MET A 1 -5.94 17.13 21.64
CA MET A 1 -6.29 17.47 20.26
C MET A 1 -5.11 17.31 19.29
N VAL A 2 -3.94 17.93 19.53
CA VAL A 2 -2.76 17.81 18.63
C VAL A 2 -2.33 16.35 18.42
N SER A 3 -2.23 15.55 19.48
CA SER A 3 -1.92 14.11 19.38
C SER A 3 -2.91 13.39 18.47
N TYR A 4 -4.22 13.64 18.64
CA TYR A 4 -5.26 13.06 17.80
C TYR A 4 -5.09 13.47 16.33
N LEU A 5 -4.86 14.75 16.05
CA LEU A 5 -4.62 15.26 14.71
C LEU A 5 -3.48 14.46 14.03
N LEU A 6 -2.33 14.35 14.69
CA LEU A 6 -1.16 13.71 14.10
C LEU A 6 -1.34 12.22 13.85
N PHE A 7 -1.75 11.44 14.84
CA PHE A 7 -1.89 10.00 14.61
C PHE A 7 -3.07 9.66 13.70
N PHE A 8 -4.16 10.42 13.76
CA PHE A 8 -5.34 10.17 12.95
C PHE A 8 -5.12 10.56 11.48
N ASP A 9 -4.39 11.66 11.24
CA ASP A 9 -3.93 12.05 9.90
C ASP A 9 -3.04 10.97 9.29
N GLY A 10 -2.04 10.51 10.02
CA GLY A 10 -1.16 9.46 9.54
C GLY A 10 -1.88 8.14 9.22
N VAL A 11 -2.79 7.70 10.11
CA VAL A 11 -3.59 6.48 9.91
C VAL A 11 -4.49 6.59 8.68
N ASN A 12 -5.17 7.72 8.51
CA ASN A 12 -6.02 7.96 7.32
C ASN A 12 -5.19 8.10 6.04
N THR A 13 -4.03 8.74 6.12
CA THR A 13 -3.14 8.93 4.97
C THR A 13 -2.65 7.60 4.42
N ILE A 14 -2.15 6.69 5.26
CA ILE A 14 -1.72 5.37 4.79
C ILE A 14 -2.87 4.64 4.10
N GLY A 15 -4.09 4.71 4.65
CA GLY A 15 -5.27 4.14 3.99
C GLY A 15 -5.59 4.79 2.64
N GLY A 16 -5.46 6.11 2.54
CA GLY A 16 -5.74 6.88 1.33
C GLY A 16 -4.69 6.71 0.23
N VAL A 17 -3.41 6.57 0.59
CA VAL A 17 -2.32 6.43 -0.38
C VAL A 17 -1.96 4.98 -0.70
N ALA A 18 -2.56 4.01 -0.01
CA ALA A 18 -2.26 2.59 -0.22
C ALA A 18 -2.38 2.16 -1.68
N SER A 19 -3.45 2.59 -2.38
CA SER A 19 -3.65 2.26 -3.79
C SER A 19 -2.52 2.81 -4.67
N ALA A 20 -2.16 4.09 -4.48
CA ALA A 20 -1.08 4.73 -5.23
C ALA A 20 0.28 4.05 -4.95
N TYR A 21 0.52 3.67 -3.70
CA TYR A 21 1.72 2.91 -3.32
C TYR A 21 1.74 1.51 -3.97
N GLY A 22 0.63 0.78 -3.90
CA GLY A 22 0.52 -0.55 -4.49
C GLY A 22 0.70 -0.55 -6.01
N GLU A 23 0.20 0.48 -6.68
CA GLU A 23 0.35 0.66 -8.13
C GLU A 23 1.78 1.07 -8.51
N SER A 24 2.34 2.09 -7.85
CA SER A 24 3.67 2.62 -8.20
C SER A 24 4.83 1.68 -7.83
N VAL A 25 4.73 0.96 -6.71
CA VAL A 25 5.82 0.14 -6.16
C VAL A 25 5.67 -1.35 -6.50
N LEU A 26 4.43 -1.85 -6.49
CA LEU A 26 4.15 -3.28 -6.65
C LEU A 26 3.41 -3.61 -7.95
N ARG A 27 3.03 -2.59 -8.73
CA ARG A 27 2.25 -2.73 -9.98
C ARG A 27 0.98 -3.57 -9.81
N LEU A 28 0.31 -3.38 -8.68
CA LEU A 28 -0.92 -4.10 -8.39
C LEU A 28 -2.07 -3.59 -9.25
N SER A 29 -2.93 -4.51 -9.68
CA SER A 29 -4.14 -4.19 -10.42
C SER A 29 -5.14 -3.40 -9.57
N GLN A 30 -6.03 -2.63 -10.20
CA GLN A 30 -7.13 -1.95 -9.51
C GLN A 30 -8.02 -2.95 -8.76
N THR A 31 -8.20 -4.16 -9.28
CA THR A 31 -8.96 -5.24 -8.64
C THR A 31 -8.36 -5.58 -7.27
N MET A 32 -7.03 -5.69 -7.17
CA MET A 32 -6.36 -5.96 -5.88
C MET A 32 -6.50 -4.81 -4.90
N ASN A 33 -6.57 -3.57 -5.36
CA ASN A 33 -6.88 -2.42 -4.51
C ASN A 33 -8.31 -2.49 -3.93
N PHE A 34 -9.31 -2.93 -4.72
CA PHE A 34 -10.66 -3.20 -4.20
C PHE A 34 -10.67 -4.35 -3.20
N VAL A 35 -9.93 -5.42 -3.45
CA VAL A 35 -9.77 -6.54 -2.50
C VAL A 35 -9.18 -6.04 -1.18
N LEU A 36 -8.14 -5.18 -1.21
CA LEU A 36 -7.57 -4.56 -0.02
C LEU A 36 -8.64 -3.81 0.80
N LEU A 37 -9.39 -2.91 0.14
CA LEU A 37 -10.44 -2.12 0.80
C LEU A 37 -11.51 -3.01 1.43
N LEU A 38 -11.91 -4.07 0.74
CA LEU A 38 -12.87 -5.04 1.24
C LEU A 38 -12.34 -5.77 2.48
N MET A 39 -11.10 -6.27 2.42
CA MET A 39 -10.43 -6.97 3.52
C MET A 39 -10.29 -6.07 4.75
N VAL A 40 -9.85 -4.83 4.57
CA VAL A 40 -9.75 -3.85 5.67
C VAL A 40 -11.11 -3.70 6.38
N ASN A 41 -12.19 -3.51 5.64
CA ASN A 41 -13.51 -3.32 6.22
C ASN A 41 -14.05 -4.59 6.90
N ILE A 42 -13.92 -5.76 6.26
CA ILE A 42 -14.38 -7.04 6.84
C ILE A 42 -13.66 -7.33 8.16
N VAL A 43 -12.36 -7.10 8.23
CA VAL A 43 -11.56 -7.34 9.43
C VAL A 43 -11.79 -6.26 10.50
N ALA A 44 -11.98 -5.00 10.10
CA ALA A 44 -12.19 -3.89 11.06
C ALA A 44 -13.46 -4.06 11.91
N ILE A 45 -14.53 -4.65 11.36
CA ILE A 45 -15.79 -4.83 12.11
C ILE A 45 -15.60 -5.68 13.39
N PRO A 46 -15.13 -6.94 13.32
CA PRO A 46 -14.92 -7.73 14.52
C PRO A 46 -13.83 -7.15 15.43
N MET A 47 -12.81 -6.52 14.85
CA MET A 47 -11.71 -5.92 15.62
C MET A 47 -12.15 -4.67 16.40
N THR A 48 -13.15 -3.92 15.93
CA THR A 48 -13.79 -2.85 16.69
C THR A 48 -14.41 -3.40 17.99
N ILE A 49 -15.11 -4.54 17.91
CA ILE A 49 -15.74 -5.19 19.07
C ILE A 49 -14.67 -5.73 20.04
N LEU A 50 -13.66 -6.42 19.50
CA LEU A 50 -12.56 -6.98 20.31
C LEU A 50 -11.74 -5.87 20.97
N GLY A 51 -11.43 -4.80 20.26
CA GLY A 51 -10.77 -3.61 20.78
C GLY A 51 -11.57 -2.95 21.92
N GLY A 52 -12.90 -2.88 21.79
CA GLY A 52 -13.79 -2.40 22.87
C GLY A 52 -13.78 -3.30 24.10
N ARG A 53 -13.72 -4.63 23.92
CA ARG A 53 -13.57 -5.58 25.04
C ARG A 53 -12.20 -5.44 25.72
N ALA A 54 -11.15 -5.32 24.94
CA ALA A 54 -9.78 -5.09 25.44
C ALA A 54 -9.69 -3.78 26.23
N ALA A 55 -10.32 -2.70 25.73
CA ALA A 55 -10.32 -1.40 26.40
C ALA A 55 -11.01 -1.41 27.75
N ARG A 56 -12.07 -2.22 27.92
CA ARG A 56 -12.73 -2.43 29.23
C ARG A 56 -11.81 -3.12 30.25
N ARG A 57 -10.92 -4.00 29.79
CA ARG A 57 -10.00 -4.75 30.65
C ARG A 57 -8.70 -4.01 30.94
N PHE A 58 -8.11 -3.38 29.92
CA PHE A 58 -6.78 -2.80 30.00
C PHE A 58 -6.76 -1.26 29.99
N GLY A 59 -7.90 -0.63 29.75
CA GLY A 59 -8.05 0.81 29.64
C GLY A 59 -7.92 1.31 28.19
N THR A 60 -8.74 2.31 27.83
CA THR A 60 -8.87 2.86 26.46
C THR A 60 -7.56 3.42 25.93
N LYS A 61 -6.83 4.22 26.75
CA LYS A 61 -5.56 4.83 26.36
C LYS A 61 -4.51 3.77 26.03
N ARG A 62 -4.35 2.74 26.87
CA ARG A 62 -3.36 1.68 26.66
C ARG A 62 -3.64 0.89 25.37
N VAL A 63 -4.90 0.54 25.14
CA VAL A 63 -5.30 -0.20 23.92
C VAL A 63 -5.10 0.65 22.67
N LEU A 64 -5.41 1.95 22.72
CA LEU A 64 -5.16 2.87 21.62
C LEU A 64 -3.66 2.98 21.32
N THR A 65 -2.81 3.21 22.33
CA THR A 65 -1.36 3.30 22.16
C THR A 65 -0.77 2.01 21.61
N ALA A 66 -1.21 0.84 22.09
CA ALA A 66 -0.77 -0.45 21.59
C ALA A 66 -1.18 -0.65 20.11
N ALA A 67 -2.41 -0.29 19.75
CA ALA A 67 -2.89 -0.38 18.38
C ALA A 67 -2.09 0.53 17.42
N LEU A 68 -1.75 1.75 17.83
CA LEU A 68 -0.91 2.65 17.06
C LEU A 68 0.52 2.11 16.93
N GLY A 69 1.06 1.48 17.96
CA GLY A 69 2.35 0.77 17.88
C GLY A 69 2.34 -0.35 16.86
N VAL A 70 1.28 -1.17 16.86
CA VAL A 70 1.09 -2.23 15.82
C VAL A 70 0.98 -1.60 14.43
N TYR A 71 0.32 -0.45 14.29
CA TYR A 71 0.22 0.24 13.00
C TYR A 71 1.59 0.68 12.46
N CYS A 72 2.48 1.14 13.34
CA CYS A 72 3.86 1.45 12.93
C CYS A 72 4.61 0.20 12.44
N VAL A 73 4.41 -0.95 13.08
CA VAL A 73 4.97 -2.23 12.59
C VAL A 73 4.42 -2.59 11.23
N VAL A 74 3.11 -2.41 11.01
CA VAL A 74 2.47 -2.62 9.70
C VAL A 74 3.08 -1.71 8.63
N ALA A 75 3.30 -0.43 8.96
CA ALA A 75 3.93 0.52 8.03
C ALA A 75 5.38 0.12 7.68
N ILE A 76 6.17 -0.36 8.66
CA ILE A 76 7.53 -0.86 8.43
C ILE A 76 7.51 -2.07 7.48
N LEU A 77 6.60 -3.01 7.70
CA LEU A 77 6.44 -4.17 6.81
C LEU A 77 6.02 -3.75 5.41
N ALA A 78 5.09 -2.79 5.28
CA ALA A 78 4.62 -2.29 3.99
C ALA A 78 5.75 -1.64 3.17
N VAL A 79 6.64 -0.90 3.79
CA VAL A 79 7.85 -0.34 3.13
C VAL A 79 8.74 -1.45 2.57
N GLY A 80 8.75 -2.62 3.20
CA GLY A 80 9.54 -3.78 2.80
C GLY A 80 8.84 -4.73 1.83
N PHE A 81 7.67 -4.38 1.30
CA PHE A 81 7.03 -5.19 0.25
C PHE A 81 7.81 -5.09 -1.06
N ALA A 82 7.99 -6.22 -1.70
CA ALA A 82 8.68 -6.32 -2.96
C ALA A 82 8.16 -7.53 -3.77
N PRO A 83 8.17 -7.45 -5.11
CA PRO A 83 7.99 -8.63 -5.94
C PRO A 83 9.08 -9.67 -5.65
N LEU A 84 8.73 -10.93 -5.80
CA LEU A 84 9.69 -12.03 -5.77
C LEU A 84 10.65 -11.90 -6.95
N GLU A 85 11.85 -12.47 -6.83
CA GLU A 85 12.82 -12.48 -7.92
C GLU A 85 12.32 -13.28 -9.12
N LEU A 86 12.80 -12.89 -10.29
CA LEU A 86 12.42 -13.50 -11.56
C LEU A 86 13.42 -14.59 -12.00
N GLU A 87 14.59 -14.67 -11.36
CA GLU A 87 15.62 -15.61 -11.72
C GLU A 87 15.08 -17.05 -11.76
N ASP A 88 15.33 -17.74 -12.86
CA ASP A 88 14.97 -19.12 -13.15
C ASP A 88 13.46 -19.46 -13.10
N ASP A 89 12.60 -18.46 -12.93
CA ASP A 89 11.16 -18.68 -12.81
C ASP A 89 10.37 -18.00 -13.94
N HIS A 90 10.31 -18.68 -15.09
CA HIS A 90 9.56 -18.22 -16.27
C HIS A 90 8.12 -17.75 -15.93
N GLU A 91 7.45 -18.37 -14.97
CA GLU A 91 6.06 -18.09 -14.59
C GLU A 91 5.86 -16.71 -13.95
N ARG A 92 6.93 -16.04 -13.51
CA ARG A 92 6.87 -14.72 -12.88
C ARG A 92 7.11 -13.54 -13.83
N TYR A 93 7.55 -13.82 -15.06
CA TYR A 93 7.80 -12.77 -16.04
C TYR A 93 6.50 -12.14 -16.56
N ASP A 94 6.56 -10.86 -16.91
CA ASP A 94 5.40 -10.11 -17.44
C ASP A 94 4.94 -10.66 -18.79
N PHE A 95 5.90 -11.00 -19.66
CA PHE A 95 5.67 -11.60 -20.97
C PHE A 95 6.36 -12.95 -21.01
N GLN A 96 5.55 -14.00 -21.13
CA GLN A 96 6.00 -15.38 -21.14
C GLN A 96 5.72 -15.97 -22.52
N TYR A 97 6.78 -16.31 -23.25
CA TYR A 97 6.72 -16.91 -24.56
C TYR A 97 7.10 -18.39 -24.50
N ASP A 98 6.17 -19.26 -24.86
CA ASP A 98 6.38 -20.69 -24.93
C ASP A 98 6.55 -21.15 -26.40
N TRP A 99 7.54 -22.01 -26.65
CA TRP A 99 7.75 -22.60 -27.96
C TRP A 99 6.64 -23.61 -28.28
N SER A 100 6.00 -23.45 -29.42
CA SER A 100 5.04 -24.43 -29.98
C SER A 100 5.71 -25.24 -31.07
N GLU A 101 5.95 -26.53 -30.81
CA GLU A 101 6.54 -27.46 -31.78
C GLU A 101 5.64 -27.68 -33.00
N ASP A 102 4.31 -27.63 -32.81
CA ASP A 102 3.36 -27.90 -33.89
C ASP A 102 3.31 -26.77 -34.95
N ASN A 103 3.57 -25.56 -34.53
CA ASN A 103 3.47 -24.37 -35.38
C ASN A 103 4.84 -23.75 -35.70
N GLU A 104 5.92 -24.21 -35.07
CA GLU A 104 7.27 -23.63 -35.16
C GLU A 104 7.30 -22.14 -34.86
N VAL A 105 6.56 -21.69 -33.82
CA VAL A 105 6.47 -20.31 -33.37
C VAL A 105 6.53 -20.23 -31.84
N TYR A 106 6.92 -19.05 -31.34
CA TYR A 106 6.74 -18.70 -29.94
C TYR A 106 5.35 -18.13 -29.73
N VAL A 107 4.64 -18.65 -28.75
CA VAL A 107 3.29 -18.23 -28.40
C VAL A 107 3.34 -17.51 -27.06
N LEU A 108 2.75 -16.32 -27.00
CA LEU A 108 2.58 -15.59 -25.74
C LEU A 108 1.58 -16.34 -24.86
N SER A 109 2.09 -17.04 -23.86
CA SER A 109 1.29 -17.90 -22.99
C SER A 109 0.59 -17.14 -21.86
N THR A 110 1.23 -16.08 -21.36
CA THR A 110 0.69 -15.27 -20.26
C THR A 110 1.08 -13.80 -20.43
N LEU A 111 0.10 -12.96 -20.17
CA LEU A 111 0.27 -11.54 -19.91
C LEU A 111 -0.10 -11.27 -18.46
N TYR A 112 0.73 -10.50 -17.76
CA TYR A 112 0.47 -10.13 -16.39
C TYR A 112 -0.87 -9.38 -16.27
N ASP A 113 -1.84 -10.00 -15.63
CA ASP A 113 -3.15 -9.58 -15.05
C ASP A 113 -3.93 -8.38 -15.68
N ARG A 114 -3.44 -7.76 -16.73
CA ARG A 114 -4.16 -6.70 -17.49
C ARG A 114 -4.11 -7.05 -18.96
N GLY A 115 -5.20 -6.76 -19.67
CA GLY A 115 -5.18 -6.86 -21.12
C GLY A 115 -4.04 -6.02 -21.70
N VAL A 116 -3.44 -6.45 -22.82
CA VAL A 116 -2.29 -5.80 -23.46
C VAL A 116 -2.47 -4.30 -23.59
N ASP A 117 -3.67 -3.87 -24.03
CA ASP A 117 -3.98 -2.46 -24.26
C ASP A 117 -3.94 -1.63 -22.98
N SER A 118 -4.50 -2.12 -21.87
CA SER A 118 -4.48 -1.41 -20.60
C SER A 118 -3.07 -1.42 -19.97
N TRP A 119 -2.32 -2.49 -20.18
CA TRP A 119 -0.98 -2.64 -19.66
C TRP A 119 0.02 -1.72 -20.36
N VAL A 120 -0.11 -1.60 -21.66
CA VAL A 120 0.71 -0.71 -22.50
C VAL A 120 0.27 0.75 -22.36
N SER A 121 -1.02 1.04 -22.17
CA SER A 121 -1.52 2.41 -21.99
C SER A 121 -1.16 3.02 -20.64
N ASP A 122 -0.93 2.19 -19.62
CA ASP A 122 -0.47 2.64 -18.28
C ASP A 122 1.04 2.95 -18.24
N SER A 123 1.79 2.69 -19.32
CA SER A 123 3.18 3.09 -19.39
C SER A 123 3.26 4.62 -19.40
N GLY A 124 4.12 5.20 -18.55
CA GLY A 124 4.41 6.62 -18.56
C GLY A 124 5.06 7.04 -19.89
N ASP A 125 5.21 8.34 -20.09
CA ASP A 125 5.84 8.89 -21.32
C ASP A 125 7.21 8.28 -21.62
N GLY A 126 7.95 7.84 -20.59
CA GLY A 126 9.25 7.19 -20.72
C GLY A 126 9.22 5.82 -21.41
N ASP A 127 8.07 5.14 -21.43
CA ASP A 127 7.92 3.81 -22.05
C ASP A 127 7.24 3.88 -23.43
N ALA A 128 6.94 5.06 -23.94
CA ALA A 128 6.21 5.22 -25.20
C ALA A 128 6.94 4.61 -26.38
N ALA A 129 8.24 4.84 -26.50
CA ALA A 129 9.07 4.26 -27.57
C ALA A 129 9.13 2.73 -27.50
N PHE A 130 9.29 2.20 -26.27
CA PHE A 130 9.25 0.77 -26.01
C PHE A 130 7.88 0.18 -26.37
N ARG A 131 6.79 0.82 -25.95
CA ARG A 131 5.43 0.43 -26.27
C ARG A 131 5.22 0.33 -27.79
N ASP A 132 5.60 1.38 -28.52
CA ASP A 132 5.37 1.45 -29.96
C ASP A 132 6.17 0.37 -30.71
N ALA A 133 7.41 0.11 -30.29
CA ALA A 133 8.21 -0.99 -30.80
C ALA A 133 7.56 -2.35 -30.48
N PHE A 134 7.19 -2.58 -29.24
CA PHE A 134 6.59 -3.83 -28.79
C PHE A 134 5.23 -4.10 -29.46
N MET A 135 4.36 -3.10 -29.59
CA MET A 135 3.09 -3.24 -30.28
C MET A 135 3.26 -3.60 -31.77
N THR A 136 4.36 -3.19 -32.38
CA THR A 136 4.69 -3.59 -33.77
C THR A 136 4.93 -5.10 -33.87
N TYR A 137 5.48 -5.74 -32.83
CA TYR A 137 5.67 -7.20 -32.79
C TYR A 137 4.40 -7.98 -32.43
N LEU A 138 3.46 -7.34 -31.73
CA LEU A 138 2.16 -7.94 -31.38
C LEU A 138 1.13 -7.76 -32.50
N GLN A 139 1.20 -6.65 -33.25
CA GLN A 139 0.33 -6.39 -34.41
C GLN A 139 0.90 -7.07 -35.63
N GLU A 140 0.13 -7.97 -36.18
CA GLU A 140 0.61 -8.81 -37.21
C GLU A 140 0.39 -8.42 -38.65
N ASP A 141 1.31 -8.91 -39.50
CA ASP A 141 1.09 -9.05 -40.92
C ASP A 141 -0.04 -10.05 -41.19
N ASN A 142 -1.14 -9.59 -41.79
CA ASN A 142 -2.22 -10.41 -42.36
C ASN A 142 -3.23 -11.08 -41.41
N GLY A 143 -3.44 -10.58 -40.20
CA GLY A 143 -4.58 -10.98 -39.36
C GLY A 143 -4.49 -12.35 -38.73
N THR A 144 -3.30 -12.86 -38.52
CA THR A 144 -3.02 -14.03 -37.69
C THR A 144 -2.94 -13.64 -36.21
N GLU A 145 -3.05 -14.60 -35.31
CA GLU A 145 -3.32 -14.41 -33.89
C GLU A 145 -2.26 -13.56 -33.18
N ILE A 146 -2.74 -12.56 -32.47
CA ILE A 146 -1.94 -11.70 -31.58
C ILE A 146 -1.15 -12.58 -30.63
N GLY A 147 0.18 -12.43 -30.59
CA GLY A 147 1.06 -13.14 -29.65
C GLY A 147 1.78 -14.35 -30.22
N HIS A 148 1.79 -14.55 -31.53
CA HIS A 148 2.62 -15.58 -32.18
C HIS A 148 3.85 -14.93 -32.83
N LEU A 149 5.05 -15.34 -32.43
CA LEU A 149 6.32 -14.84 -32.98
C LEU A 149 7.08 -15.95 -33.70
N THR A 150 7.44 -15.72 -34.94
CA THR A 150 8.42 -16.59 -35.62
C THR A 150 9.78 -16.51 -34.89
N ILE A 151 10.64 -17.52 -35.06
CA ILE A 151 11.99 -17.54 -34.45
C ILE A 151 12.76 -16.26 -34.75
N GLU A 152 12.70 -15.78 -35.98
CA GLU A 152 13.41 -14.56 -36.40
C GLU A 152 12.87 -13.32 -35.61
N ARG A 153 11.57 -13.15 -35.53
CA ARG A 153 10.96 -12.04 -34.79
C ARG A 153 11.21 -12.14 -33.28
N ALA A 154 11.11 -13.33 -32.71
CA ALA A 154 11.43 -13.56 -31.30
C ALA A 154 12.90 -13.23 -30.98
N SER A 155 13.83 -13.61 -31.87
CA SER A 155 15.25 -13.26 -31.73
C SER A 155 15.51 -11.76 -31.82
N ILE A 156 14.82 -11.05 -32.74
CA ILE A 156 14.89 -9.60 -32.82
C ILE A 156 14.33 -8.95 -31.56
N LEU A 157 13.18 -9.43 -31.05
CA LEU A 157 12.58 -8.94 -29.81
C LEU A 157 13.53 -9.15 -28.63
N ALA A 158 14.08 -10.36 -28.46
CA ALA A 158 15.02 -10.66 -27.39
C ALA A 158 16.26 -9.76 -27.44
N SER A 159 16.83 -9.55 -28.63
CA SER A 159 17.97 -8.63 -28.81
C SER A 159 17.62 -7.19 -28.46
N SER A 160 16.47 -6.71 -28.95
CA SER A 160 16.02 -5.33 -28.68
C SER A 160 15.76 -5.10 -27.19
N MET A 161 15.21 -6.08 -26.49
CA MET A 161 14.96 -6.00 -25.04
C MET A 161 16.26 -5.98 -24.23
N ASN A 162 17.30 -6.66 -24.71
CA ASN A 162 18.61 -6.66 -24.07
C ASN A 162 19.43 -5.39 -24.38
N ASP A 163 19.18 -4.75 -25.53
CA ASP A 163 19.86 -3.52 -25.92
C ASP A 163 19.24 -2.26 -25.29
N GLU A 164 17.91 -2.26 -25.07
CA GLU A 164 17.18 -1.13 -24.51
C GLU A 164 16.55 -1.50 -23.16
N LEU A 165 17.32 -1.37 -22.08
CA LEU A 165 16.90 -1.74 -20.72
C LEU A 165 16.08 -0.65 -20.00
N ASP A 166 15.98 0.58 -20.54
CA ASP A 166 15.20 1.65 -19.91
C ASP A 166 13.68 1.47 -20.07
N HIS A 167 13.20 0.33 -19.60
CA HIS A 167 11.77 0.03 -19.53
C HIS A 167 11.43 -0.67 -18.22
N ARG A 168 10.13 -0.85 -17.94
CA ARG A 168 9.61 -1.45 -16.69
C ARG A 168 9.11 -2.89 -16.84
N PHE A 169 9.44 -3.56 -17.92
CA PHE A 169 8.88 -4.85 -18.28
C PHE A 169 9.90 -5.98 -18.20
N SER A 170 9.42 -7.20 -18.12
CA SER A 170 10.22 -8.41 -18.10
C SER A 170 9.71 -9.44 -19.10
N PHE A 171 10.63 -10.10 -19.79
CA PHE A 171 10.39 -11.07 -20.86
C PHE A 171 11.12 -12.35 -20.60
N SER A 172 10.51 -13.49 -20.93
CA SER A 172 11.15 -14.79 -20.84
C SER A 172 10.66 -15.70 -21.97
N PHE A 173 11.60 -16.47 -22.55
CA PHE A 173 11.36 -17.46 -23.58
C PHE A 173 11.64 -18.86 -23.04
N ARG A 174 10.71 -19.80 -23.26
CA ARG A 174 10.82 -21.20 -22.86
C ARG A 174 10.66 -22.13 -24.04
N GLY A 175 11.61 -23.04 -24.19
CA GLY A 175 11.66 -24.00 -25.31
C GLY A 175 12.24 -23.39 -26.59
N GLY A 176 12.44 -24.24 -27.61
CA GLY A 176 13.04 -23.83 -28.88
C GLY A 176 14.45 -23.24 -28.76
N ASP A 177 14.84 -22.45 -29.76
CA ASP A 177 16.19 -21.89 -29.86
C ASP A 177 16.49 -20.79 -28.83
N LEU A 178 15.46 -20.12 -28.30
CA LEU A 178 15.58 -19.05 -27.30
C LEU A 178 15.31 -19.55 -25.86
N ASN A 179 15.39 -20.85 -25.62
CA ASN A 179 15.13 -21.41 -24.32
C ASN A 179 16.04 -20.83 -23.23
N GLY A 180 15.46 -20.15 -22.23
CA GLY A 180 16.19 -19.52 -21.14
C GLY A 180 16.67 -18.09 -21.44
N GLU A 181 16.44 -17.57 -22.65
CA GLU A 181 16.62 -16.14 -22.91
C GLU A 181 15.58 -15.35 -22.13
N ASN A 182 16.06 -14.35 -21.37
CA ASN A 182 15.22 -13.46 -20.60
C ASN A 182 15.79 -12.05 -20.59
N SER A 183 14.94 -11.09 -20.32
CA SER A 183 15.33 -9.69 -20.15
C SER A 183 14.45 -9.03 -19.10
N VAL A 184 15.04 -8.19 -18.26
CA VAL A 184 14.36 -7.42 -17.22
C VAL A 184 14.79 -5.97 -17.32
N GLY A 185 13.84 -5.07 -17.58
CA GLY A 185 14.13 -3.66 -17.69
C GLY A 185 14.60 -3.04 -16.36
N ASP A 186 15.43 -2.02 -16.44
CA ASP A 186 16.04 -1.35 -15.28
C ASP A 186 14.98 -0.76 -14.33
N ARG A 187 13.82 -0.34 -14.86
CA ARG A 187 12.69 0.19 -14.09
C ARG A 187 11.67 -0.88 -13.68
N HIS A 188 11.99 -2.16 -13.85
CA HIS A 188 11.10 -3.24 -13.40
C HIS A 188 10.99 -3.26 -11.87
N PRO A 189 9.79 -3.53 -11.28
CA PRO A 189 9.59 -3.52 -9.83
C PRO A 189 10.45 -4.48 -9.01
N THR A 190 10.97 -5.55 -9.62
CA THR A 190 11.94 -6.47 -8.98
C THR A 190 13.30 -5.81 -8.78
N ASN A 191 13.65 -4.81 -9.62
CA ASN A 191 14.84 -3.99 -9.47
C ASN A 191 14.60 -2.92 -8.39
N ILE A 192 14.83 -3.30 -7.13
CA ILE A 192 14.59 -2.41 -5.99
C ILE A 192 15.51 -1.18 -6.00
N GLY A 193 16.59 -1.24 -6.82
CA GLY A 193 17.60 -0.19 -6.89
C GLY A 193 18.50 -0.09 -5.64
N ASP A 194 19.31 0.97 -5.58
CA ASP A 194 20.24 1.23 -4.47
C ASP A 194 19.91 2.54 -3.72
N GLY A 195 18.67 2.99 -3.83
CA GLY A 195 18.18 4.18 -3.16
C GLY A 195 18.09 4.02 -1.64
N GLU A 196 17.78 5.14 -0.95
CA GLU A 196 17.56 5.15 0.48
C GLU A 196 16.46 4.14 0.87
N LEU A 197 16.67 3.37 1.91
CA LEU A 197 15.81 2.29 2.39
C LEU A 197 15.72 1.04 1.49
N SER A 198 16.42 0.96 0.35
CA SER A 198 16.38 -0.21 -0.55
C SER A 198 16.87 -1.51 0.08
N TRP A 199 17.75 -1.41 1.09
CA TRP A 199 18.23 -2.55 1.85
C TRP A 199 17.10 -3.30 2.58
N TRP A 200 16.04 -2.58 2.98
CA TRP A 200 14.95 -3.17 3.76
C TRP A 200 14.04 -4.08 2.93
N PRO A 201 13.47 -3.65 1.79
CA PRO A 201 12.71 -4.55 0.93
C PRO A 201 13.57 -5.70 0.37
N LYS A 202 14.88 -5.49 0.06
CA LYS A 202 15.78 -6.58 -0.30
C LYS A 202 15.87 -7.61 0.83
N ALA A 203 16.13 -7.17 2.05
CA ALA A 203 16.24 -8.06 3.20
C ALA A 203 14.94 -8.82 3.51
N LEU A 204 13.77 -8.18 3.39
CA LEU A 204 12.49 -8.86 3.57
C LEU A 204 12.17 -9.81 2.42
N ARG A 205 12.50 -9.45 1.18
CA ARG A 205 12.34 -10.35 0.05
C ARG A 205 13.10 -11.65 0.28
N ASP A 206 14.40 -11.55 0.52
CA ASP A 206 15.30 -12.70 0.60
C ASP A 206 15.03 -13.59 1.83
N ASN A 207 14.63 -12.99 2.96
CA ASN A 207 14.49 -13.72 4.23
C ASN A 207 13.04 -14.08 4.59
N LEU A 208 12.05 -13.43 3.98
CA LEU A 208 10.65 -13.63 4.36
C LEU A 208 9.77 -13.97 3.16
N TRP A 209 9.79 -13.15 2.11
CA TRP A 209 8.84 -13.32 1.00
C TRP A 209 9.19 -14.48 0.09
N GLU A 210 10.46 -14.64 -0.31
CA GLU A 210 10.94 -15.76 -1.12
C GLU A 210 10.74 -17.12 -0.41
N PRO A 211 11.22 -17.31 0.85
CA PRO A 211 11.05 -18.60 1.51
C PRO A 211 9.58 -19.00 1.74
N LEU A 212 8.66 -18.03 1.82
CA LEU A 212 7.23 -18.28 1.99
C LEU A 212 6.46 -18.37 0.66
N GLY A 213 7.09 -18.03 -0.46
CA GLY A 213 6.43 -17.91 -1.75
C GLY A 213 5.35 -16.80 -1.78
N PHE A 214 5.52 -15.74 -0.97
CA PHE A 214 4.53 -14.66 -0.83
C PHE A 214 4.75 -13.60 -1.90
N GLY A 215 4.16 -13.81 -3.08
CA GLY A 215 4.08 -12.80 -4.14
C GLY A 215 3.31 -11.55 -3.69
N VAL A 216 3.36 -10.50 -4.52
CA VAL A 216 2.76 -9.18 -4.21
C VAL A 216 1.29 -9.24 -3.82
N ASN A 217 0.49 -10.10 -4.45
CA ASN A 217 -0.92 -10.26 -4.12
C ASN A 217 -1.12 -10.77 -2.69
N SER A 218 -0.32 -11.75 -2.25
CA SER A 218 -0.37 -12.30 -0.89
C SER A 218 0.09 -11.27 0.15
N GLN A 219 1.16 -10.51 -0.15
CA GLN A 219 1.64 -9.42 0.68
C GLN A 219 0.56 -8.35 0.83
N TRP A 220 -0.17 -8.02 -0.25
CA TRP A 220 -1.23 -7.02 -0.25
C TRP A 220 -2.46 -7.44 0.58
N ILE A 221 -2.87 -8.70 0.49
CA ILE A 221 -3.94 -9.28 1.34
C ILE A 221 -3.52 -9.27 2.81
N LEU A 222 -2.26 -9.61 3.10
CA LEU A 222 -1.70 -9.54 4.44
C LEU A 222 -1.78 -8.10 4.98
N LEU A 223 -1.38 -7.09 4.18
CA LEU A 223 -1.50 -5.68 4.54
C LEU A 223 -2.94 -5.31 4.88
N GLY A 224 -3.89 -5.63 4.01
CA GLY A 224 -5.31 -5.34 4.23
C GLY A 224 -5.83 -5.93 5.54
N THR A 225 -5.42 -7.16 5.85
CA THR A 225 -5.77 -7.82 7.11
C THR A 225 -5.18 -7.08 8.31
N MET A 226 -3.88 -6.79 8.29
CA MET A 226 -3.19 -6.10 9.40
C MET A 226 -3.72 -4.67 9.61
N VAL A 227 -3.93 -3.92 8.53
CA VAL A 227 -4.52 -2.58 8.58
C VAL A 227 -5.94 -2.64 9.15
N GLY A 228 -6.75 -3.61 8.73
CA GLY A 228 -8.12 -3.82 9.24
C GLY A 228 -8.15 -4.06 10.75
N ILE A 229 -7.22 -4.89 11.27
CA ILE A 229 -7.07 -5.14 12.71
C ILE A 229 -6.87 -3.82 13.48
N VAL A 230 -6.01 -2.98 12.98
CA VAL A 230 -5.64 -1.73 13.66
C VAL A 230 -6.69 -0.65 13.49
N MET A 231 -7.17 -0.40 12.27
CA MET A 231 -8.14 0.67 11.98
C MET A 231 -9.43 0.50 12.77
N GLY A 232 -9.96 -0.72 12.89
CA GLY A 232 -11.14 -1.00 13.69
C GLY A 232 -10.95 -0.61 15.16
N THR A 233 -9.78 -0.92 15.71
CA THR A 233 -9.45 -0.62 17.12
C THR A 233 -9.17 0.87 17.31
N VAL A 234 -8.29 1.49 16.49
CA VAL A 234 -7.88 2.91 16.64
C VAL A 234 -9.09 3.84 16.53
N GLY A 235 -9.92 3.68 15.49
CA GLY A 235 -11.09 4.54 15.29
C GLY A 235 -12.09 4.50 16.45
N ALA A 236 -12.35 3.30 16.99
CA ALA A 236 -13.25 3.13 18.13
C ALA A 236 -12.69 3.72 19.43
N GLN A 237 -11.40 3.45 19.71
CA GLN A 237 -10.77 3.90 20.96
C GLN A 237 -10.51 5.41 20.98
N ALA A 238 -10.15 6.00 19.85
CA ALA A 238 -10.00 7.46 19.75
C ALA A 238 -11.30 8.20 20.05
N ARG A 239 -12.42 7.73 19.49
CA ARG A 239 -13.76 8.29 19.79
C ARG A 239 -14.15 8.06 21.24
N SER A 240 -13.93 6.86 21.79
CA SER A 240 -14.24 6.55 23.19
C SER A 240 -13.45 7.45 24.15
N MET A 241 -12.16 7.67 23.88
CA MET A 241 -11.31 8.55 24.68
C MET A 241 -11.81 10.00 24.63
N MET A 242 -12.22 10.49 23.45
CA MET A 242 -12.81 11.80 23.28
C MET A 242 -14.10 11.95 24.12
N VAL A 243 -15.01 10.99 24.04
CA VAL A 243 -16.27 10.99 24.83
C VAL A 243 -16.00 11.12 26.33
N MET A 244 -14.99 10.39 26.83
CA MET A 244 -14.66 10.38 28.26
C MET A 244 -14.15 11.74 28.78
N MET A 245 -13.53 12.55 27.90
CA MET A 245 -12.98 13.85 28.25
C MET A 245 -13.88 15.03 27.83
N THR A 246 -15.09 14.75 27.35
CA THR A 246 -16.02 15.77 26.87
C THR A 246 -17.09 16.04 27.93
N PRO A 247 -17.26 17.31 28.40
CA PRO A 247 -18.39 17.69 29.24
C PRO A 247 -19.73 17.44 28.53
N LYS A 248 -20.72 16.89 29.22
CA LYS A 248 -22.05 16.60 28.65
C LYS A 248 -22.76 17.87 28.19
N THR A 249 -22.59 18.96 28.91
CA THR A 249 -23.17 20.26 28.61
C THR A 249 -22.62 20.91 27.35
N LYS A 250 -21.39 20.53 26.92
CA LYS A 250 -20.72 21.05 25.72
C LYS A 250 -20.46 19.97 24.67
N ALA A 251 -21.15 18.84 24.73
CA ALA A 251 -20.90 17.70 23.87
C ALA A 251 -20.97 18.04 22.37
N ALA A 252 -21.98 18.84 21.95
CA ALA A 252 -22.15 19.23 20.55
C ALA A 252 -20.95 20.04 20.01
N GLU A 253 -20.43 21.00 20.79
CA GLU A 253 -19.29 21.82 20.43
C GLU A 253 -18.01 20.97 20.27
N PHE A 254 -17.75 20.11 21.24
CA PHE A 254 -16.58 19.23 21.24
C PHE A 254 -16.62 18.21 20.10
N PHE A 255 -17.78 17.59 19.83
CA PHE A 255 -17.91 16.67 18.70
C PHE A 255 -17.82 17.37 17.36
N GLY A 256 -18.37 18.58 17.24
CA GLY A 256 -18.19 19.42 16.04
C GLY A 256 -16.73 19.72 15.78
N PHE A 257 -16.00 20.15 16.83
CA PHE A 257 -14.57 20.46 16.73
C PHE A 257 -13.71 19.21 16.46
N PHE A 258 -14.02 18.09 17.09
CA PHE A 258 -13.36 16.81 16.83
C PHE A 258 -13.55 16.36 15.38
N GLY A 259 -14.77 16.47 14.85
CA GLY A 259 -15.08 16.15 13.46
C GLY A 259 -14.34 17.09 12.47
N PHE A 260 -14.28 18.39 12.79
CA PHE A 260 -13.54 19.36 12.01
C PHE A 260 -12.04 19.06 11.97
N ILE A 261 -11.42 18.82 13.13
CA ILE A 261 -9.99 18.43 13.21
C ILE A 261 -9.72 17.14 12.44
N GLY A 262 -10.60 16.14 12.57
CA GLY A 262 -10.46 14.88 11.83
C GLY A 262 -10.52 15.04 10.32
N LYS A 263 -11.28 16.03 9.81
CA LYS A 263 -11.34 16.36 8.38
C LYS A 263 -10.14 17.22 7.94
N ALA A 264 -9.74 18.20 8.76
CA ALA A 264 -8.56 19.02 8.50
C ALA A 264 -7.27 18.18 8.47
N ALA A 265 -7.15 17.20 9.35
CA ALA A 265 -6.06 16.26 9.39
C ALA A 265 -5.88 15.50 8.06
N ALA A 266 -6.97 15.15 7.39
CA ALA A 266 -6.94 14.37 6.16
C ALA A 266 -6.19 15.02 4.96
N PHE A 267 -5.76 16.27 5.08
CA PHE A 267 -5.00 16.98 4.04
C PHE A 267 -3.48 16.99 4.27
N ILE A 268 -3.05 16.95 5.52
CA ILE A 268 -1.62 17.14 5.89
C ILE A 268 -0.80 15.95 5.40
N GLY A 269 -1.25 14.76 5.71
CA GLY A 269 -0.54 13.54 5.37
C GLY A 269 -0.39 13.29 3.87
N PRO A 270 -1.45 13.38 3.02
CA PRO A 270 -1.31 13.28 1.57
C PRO A 270 -0.35 14.31 0.96
N ILE A 271 -0.30 15.53 1.49
CA ILE A 271 0.66 16.56 1.06
C ILE A 271 2.09 16.12 1.40
N ILE A 272 2.34 15.69 2.64
CA ILE A 272 3.65 15.19 3.07
C ILE A 272 4.06 13.99 2.21
N TYR A 273 3.15 13.05 1.99
CA TYR A 273 3.38 11.89 1.13
C TYR A 273 3.77 12.30 -0.29
N GLY A 274 2.96 13.14 -0.94
CA GLY A 274 3.19 13.57 -2.32
C GLY A 274 4.52 14.32 -2.50
N LEU A 275 4.85 15.23 -1.59
CA LEU A 275 6.12 15.96 -1.61
C LEU A 275 7.31 15.02 -1.42
N THR A 276 7.21 14.09 -0.46
CA THR A 276 8.29 13.13 -0.19
C THR A 276 8.45 12.12 -1.32
N ALA A 277 7.35 11.62 -1.88
CA ALA A 277 7.39 10.68 -2.99
C ALA A 277 8.01 11.28 -4.26
N ASN A 278 7.78 12.58 -4.51
CA ASN A 278 8.38 13.29 -5.65
C ASN A 278 9.88 13.55 -5.48
N VAL A 279 10.36 13.78 -4.26
CA VAL A 279 11.78 14.11 -4.01
C VAL A 279 12.62 12.85 -3.85
N TYR A 280 12.07 11.81 -3.26
CA TYR A 280 12.76 10.54 -2.99
C TYR A 280 12.07 9.38 -3.72
N ASN A 281 11.14 8.71 -3.05
CA ASN A 281 10.33 7.63 -3.61
C ASN A 281 9.13 7.33 -2.68
N SER A 282 8.19 6.52 -3.17
CA SER A 282 6.97 6.16 -2.43
C SER A 282 7.26 5.39 -1.12
N ARG A 283 8.35 4.63 -1.04
CA ARG A 283 8.76 3.89 0.18
C ARG A 283 9.18 4.85 1.29
N VAL A 284 10.00 5.84 0.96
CA VAL A 284 10.42 6.90 1.89
C VAL A 284 9.21 7.73 2.33
N ALA A 285 8.27 7.98 1.42
CA ALA A 285 7.04 8.70 1.75
C ALA A 285 6.19 7.96 2.79
N VAL A 286 5.97 6.65 2.64
CA VAL A 286 5.26 5.84 3.66
C VAL A 286 6.02 5.85 4.99
N PHE A 287 7.34 5.74 4.96
CA PHE A 287 8.17 5.83 6.17
C PHE A 287 8.03 7.19 6.88
N THR A 288 7.95 8.28 6.12
CA THR A 288 7.73 9.63 6.68
C THR A 288 6.37 9.72 7.39
N ILE A 289 5.30 9.17 6.81
CA ILE A 289 3.99 9.13 7.46
C ILE A 289 4.03 8.30 8.75
N MET A 290 4.78 7.21 8.79
CA MET A 290 4.99 6.45 10.03
C MET A 290 5.60 7.31 11.14
N ILE A 291 6.57 8.19 10.81
CA ILE A 291 7.16 9.12 11.80
C ILE A 291 6.08 10.07 12.34
N VAL A 292 5.16 10.56 11.52
CA VAL A 292 4.03 11.39 11.96
C VAL A 292 3.12 10.63 12.95
N ILE A 293 2.82 9.35 12.66
CA ILE A 293 2.05 8.48 13.57
C ILE A 293 2.79 8.30 14.89
N LEU A 294 4.09 8.04 14.85
CA LEU A 294 4.92 7.89 16.05
C LEU A 294 4.95 9.16 16.90
N ALA A 295 5.07 10.33 16.28
CA ALA A 295 5.01 11.62 16.97
C ALA A 295 3.64 11.81 17.65
N GLY A 296 2.55 11.54 16.95
CA GLY A 296 1.20 11.57 17.51
C GLY A 296 1.01 10.58 18.66
N THR A 297 1.57 9.37 18.52
CA THR A 297 1.53 8.33 19.57
C THR A 297 2.36 8.75 20.80
N ALA A 298 3.54 9.35 20.59
CA ALA A 298 4.36 9.87 21.68
C ALA A 298 3.63 10.97 22.46
N LEU A 299 2.99 11.91 21.76
CA LEU A 299 2.16 12.93 22.40
C LEU A 299 0.96 12.33 23.15
N LEU A 300 0.39 11.22 22.66
CA LEU A 300 -0.69 10.53 23.36
C LEU A 300 -0.26 10.01 24.74
N THR A 301 1.01 9.62 24.90
CA THR A 301 1.51 9.13 26.20
C THR A 301 1.49 10.21 27.28
N ILE A 302 1.62 11.48 26.89
CA ILE A 302 1.63 12.63 27.82
C ILE A 302 0.21 13.04 28.24
N VAL A 303 -0.82 12.69 27.44
CA VAL A 303 -2.22 13.05 27.74
C VAL A 303 -2.68 12.33 29.02
N ASP A 304 -3.09 13.10 30.05
CA ASP A 304 -3.71 12.54 31.25
C ASP A 304 -5.22 12.41 31.07
N LEU A 305 -5.66 11.13 30.97
CA LEU A 305 -7.08 10.80 30.78
C LEU A 305 -7.89 11.06 32.06
N GLU A 306 -7.33 10.83 33.24
CA GLU A 306 -8.04 10.99 34.50
C GLU A 306 -8.24 12.49 34.83
N GLU A 307 -7.22 13.32 34.61
CA GLU A 307 -7.34 14.77 34.70
C GLU A 307 -8.39 15.29 33.70
N GLY A 308 -8.36 14.81 32.44
CA GLY A 308 -9.34 15.19 31.44
C GLY A 308 -10.79 14.87 31.83
N LYS A 309 -11.03 13.70 32.47
CA LYS A 309 -12.34 13.33 33.00
C LYS A 309 -12.76 14.21 34.19
N ALA A 310 -11.83 14.52 35.09
CA ALA A 310 -12.10 15.37 36.25
C ALA A 310 -12.48 16.79 35.81
N VAL A 311 -11.78 17.35 34.84
CA VAL A 311 -12.11 18.67 34.26
C VAL A 311 -13.48 18.64 33.58
N ALA A 312 -13.79 17.60 32.80
CA ALA A 312 -15.11 17.49 32.19
C ALA A 312 -16.25 17.43 33.23
N ALA A 313 -16.06 16.68 34.30
CA ALA A 313 -17.04 16.58 35.40
C ALA A 313 -17.21 17.92 36.13
N SER A 314 -16.12 18.68 36.37
CA SER A 314 -16.20 19.99 37.03
C SER A 314 -16.91 21.04 36.17
N VAL A 315 -16.75 21.02 34.85
CA VAL A 315 -17.49 21.90 33.94
C VAL A 315 -18.99 21.59 33.97
N ASP A 316 -19.34 20.31 34.00
CA ASP A 316 -20.75 19.89 34.07
C ASP A 316 -21.39 20.30 35.41
N SER A 317 -20.71 20.15 36.58
CA SER A 317 -21.25 20.56 37.89
C SER A 317 -21.49 22.05 37.95
N ASN A 318 -20.55 22.87 37.53
CA ASN A 318 -20.68 24.32 37.51
C ASN A 318 -21.84 24.81 36.60
N ALA A 319 -22.07 24.14 35.48
CA ALA A 319 -23.18 24.47 34.58
C ALA A 319 -24.55 24.12 35.17
N TRP A 320 -24.67 23.06 35.98
CA TRP A 320 -25.91 22.70 36.69
C TRP A 320 -26.21 23.68 37.81
N GLU A 321 -25.22 24.08 38.66
CA GLU A 321 -25.40 25.04 39.72
C GLU A 321 -25.89 26.39 39.17
N SER A 322 -25.33 26.88 38.06
CA SER A 322 -25.77 28.13 37.43
C SER A 322 -27.18 28.07 36.82
N SER A 323 -27.69 26.89 36.50
CA SER A 323 -29.06 26.73 35.99
C SER A 323 -30.13 26.65 37.09
N ASP A 324 -29.74 26.27 38.30
CA ASP A 324 -30.65 26.20 39.47
C ASP A 324 -30.83 27.56 40.18
N GLU A 325 -29.93 28.56 39.88
CA GLU A 325 -30.02 29.90 40.40
C GLU A 325 -30.87 30.86 39.53
N MET A 326 -31.34 30.44 38.35
CA MET A 326 -32.22 31.23 37.47
C MET A 326 -33.68 30.80 37.57
#